data_ea16a253cc5f15419de8676d0f402f15
#
_entry.id   ea16a253cc5f15419de8676d0f402f15
#
_cell.length_a   1.000
_cell.length_b   1.000
_cell.length_c   1.000
_cell.angle_alpha   90.00
_cell.angle_beta   90.00
_cell.angle_gamma   90.00
#
_symmetry.space_group_name_H-M   'P 1'
#
loop_
_entity.id
_entity.type
_entity.pdbx_description
1 polymer ?
#
loop_
_entity_poly.entity_id
_entity_poly.type
_entity_poly.pdbx_seq_one_letter_code
_entity_poly.pdbx_strand_id
1 'polypeptide(L)'
;NAFSENKEKDVEGFVHSMETFGLVDGPGVRFVVFLQGCRMRCRYCHNPETWKLEGGTPWTADKLFSHVYRYKSYWNKKGQPNGGITVSGGEPLLQIDFVTEFFKKAKEKGVHTALDTAGNPFTLEEPFISKFEELMKVTDLVILDFKEIDSEKHKKLTGCPNDNIVEM
;
A
#
# COMPACT_ATOMS: atom_id res chain seq x y z
N ASN A 1 -15.55 -36.32 14.67
CA ASN A 1 -15.18 -35.67 13.41
C ASN A 1 -14.97 -34.19 13.68
N ALA A 2 -13.74 -33.84 14.03
CA ALA A 2 -13.33 -32.46 14.20
C ALA A 2 -12.84 -31.94 12.83
N PHE A 3 -13.65 -31.15 12.19
CA PHE A 3 -13.15 -30.24 11.14
C PHE A 3 -12.36 -29.17 11.88
N SER A 4 -11.02 -29.29 11.88
CA SER A 4 -10.14 -28.18 12.21
C SER A 4 -10.26 -27.16 11.07
N GLU A 5 -11.10 -26.16 11.26
CA GLU A 5 -11.00 -24.94 10.49
C GLU A 5 -9.59 -24.37 10.74
N ASN A 6 -8.70 -24.57 9.78
CA ASN A 6 -7.49 -23.77 9.66
C ASN A 6 -7.98 -22.32 9.41
N LYS A 7 -8.27 -21.58 10.47
CA LYS A 7 -8.34 -20.11 10.39
C LYS A 7 -6.95 -19.67 9.99
N GLU A 8 -6.72 -19.43 8.70
CA GLU A 8 -5.62 -18.60 8.27
C GLU A 8 -5.59 -17.39 9.19
N LYS A 9 -4.47 -17.20 9.87
CA LYS A 9 -4.32 -16.11 10.82
C LYS A 9 -4.43 -14.82 10.03
N ASP A 10 -5.55 -14.11 10.18
CA ASP A 10 -5.81 -12.87 9.45
C ASP A 10 -4.65 -11.89 9.70
N VAL A 11 -4.01 -11.44 8.61
CA VAL A 11 -2.79 -10.62 8.68
C VAL A 11 -3.16 -9.23 9.19
N GLU A 12 -2.45 -8.76 10.21
CA GLU A 12 -2.64 -7.45 10.81
C GLU A 12 -1.65 -6.43 10.24
N GLY A 13 -2.13 -5.21 10.03
CA GLY A 13 -1.33 -4.06 9.64
C GLY A 13 -1.72 -2.81 10.42
N PHE A 14 -0.87 -1.80 10.34
CA PHE A 14 -1.02 -0.54 11.07
C PHE A 14 -1.37 0.59 10.11
N VAL A 15 -2.56 1.14 10.27
CA VAL A 15 -3.09 2.22 9.45
C VAL A 15 -2.91 3.55 10.18
N HIS A 16 -2.32 4.53 9.50
CA HIS A 16 -2.19 5.89 10.01
C HIS A 16 -3.51 6.65 9.85
N SER A 17 -4.03 6.70 8.63
CA SER A 17 -5.26 7.43 8.30
C SER A 17 -5.92 6.89 7.04
N MET A 18 -7.11 7.37 6.73
CA MET A 18 -7.90 7.00 5.55
C MET A 18 -8.53 8.23 4.91
N GLU A 19 -8.57 8.26 3.58
CA GLU A 19 -9.28 9.26 2.79
C GLU A 19 -10.36 8.57 1.96
N THR A 20 -11.62 8.95 2.15
CA THR A 20 -12.76 8.27 1.50
C THR A 20 -13.03 8.74 0.08
N PHE A 21 -12.44 9.85 -0.33
CA PHE A 21 -12.70 10.52 -1.62
C PHE A 21 -11.42 11.11 -2.22
N GLY A 22 -10.36 10.29 -2.34
CA GLY A 22 -9.11 10.68 -2.97
C GLY A 22 -9.29 10.87 -4.48
N LEU A 23 -8.74 11.97 -5.01
CA LEU A 23 -8.81 12.33 -6.44
C LEU A 23 -7.44 12.41 -7.10
N VAL A 24 -6.36 12.27 -6.34
CA VAL A 24 -4.98 12.44 -6.82
C VAL A 24 -4.11 11.19 -6.67
N ASP A 25 -4.64 10.14 -6.03
CA ASP A 25 -3.91 8.93 -5.69
C ASP A 25 -4.21 7.77 -6.66
N GLY A 26 -4.37 8.08 -7.94
CA GLY A 26 -4.68 7.14 -9.00
C GLY A 26 -5.93 7.52 -9.79
N PRO A 27 -6.34 6.68 -10.76
CA PRO A 27 -7.46 6.99 -11.64
C PRO A 27 -8.81 6.93 -10.91
N GLY A 28 -9.69 7.88 -11.23
CA GLY A 28 -11.05 7.96 -10.68
C GLY A 28 -11.10 8.35 -9.21
N VAL A 29 -12.21 8.03 -8.56
CA VAL A 29 -12.37 8.24 -7.12
C VAL A 29 -11.78 7.07 -6.36
N ARG A 30 -10.90 7.34 -5.41
CA ARG A 30 -10.17 6.33 -4.65
C ARG A 30 -10.54 6.37 -3.18
N PHE A 31 -10.66 5.19 -2.57
CA PHE A 31 -10.49 5.10 -1.13
C PHE A 31 -9.00 4.90 -0.85
N VAL A 32 -8.39 5.84 -0.14
CA VAL A 32 -6.95 5.81 0.13
C VAL A 32 -6.71 5.36 1.57
N VAL A 33 -5.88 4.35 1.73
CA VAL A 33 -5.40 3.87 3.03
C VAL A 33 -3.95 4.29 3.19
N PHE A 34 -3.67 5.14 4.16
CA PHE A 34 -2.30 5.56 4.50
C PHE A 34 -1.77 4.69 5.63
N LEU A 35 -0.74 3.91 5.34
CA LEU A 35 -0.12 3.02 6.31
C LEU A 35 0.90 3.75 7.19
N GLN A 36 1.09 3.22 8.38
CA GLN A 36 2.10 3.70 9.32
C GLN A 36 3.47 3.11 8.98
N GLY A 37 4.51 3.90 9.15
CA GLY A 37 5.91 3.51 9.02
C GLY A 37 6.54 3.94 7.70
N CYS A 38 7.69 4.63 7.78
CA CYS A 38 8.54 4.97 6.65
C CYS A 38 9.99 5.09 7.11
N ARG A 39 10.92 4.51 6.36
CA ARG A 39 12.37 4.64 6.64
C ARG A 39 13.00 5.88 6.02
N MET A 40 12.33 6.44 5.00
CA MET A 40 12.80 7.67 4.36
C MET A 40 12.51 8.90 5.25
N ARG A 41 13.26 9.97 5.03
CA ARG A 41 13.15 11.25 5.72
C ARG A 41 13.14 12.39 4.72
N CYS A 42 12.19 12.29 3.77
CA CYS A 42 12.06 13.26 2.69
C CYS A 42 11.84 14.67 3.24
N ARG A 43 12.64 15.64 2.81
CA ARG A 43 12.58 17.03 3.28
C ARG A 43 11.23 17.70 3.01
N TYR A 44 10.47 17.21 2.02
CA TYR A 44 9.15 17.70 1.62
C TYR A 44 8.04 16.66 1.91
N CYS A 45 8.20 15.81 2.92
CA CYS A 45 7.20 14.84 3.27
C CYS A 45 5.90 15.52 3.70
N HIS A 46 4.78 15.11 3.11
CA HIS A 46 3.46 15.63 3.46
C HIS A 46 2.88 14.99 4.73
N ASN A 47 3.36 13.79 5.09
CA ASN A 47 2.88 13.01 6.24
C ASN A 47 4.03 12.59 7.16
N PRO A 48 4.79 13.51 7.78
CA PRO A 48 5.92 13.16 8.63
C PRO A 48 5.52 12.34 9.87
N GLU A 49 4.26 12.35 10.26
CA GLU A 49 3.70 11.55 11.34
C GLU A 49 3.80 10.03 11.04
N THR A 50 3.84 9.66 9.76
CA THR A 50 3.98 8.26 9.33
C THR A 50 5.43 7.74 9.41
N TRP A 51 6.41 8.57 9.73
CA TRP A 51 7.81 8.14 9.81
C TRP A 51 8.09 7.12 10.90
N LYS A 52 7.35 7.20 12.02
CA LYS A 52 7.51 6.24 13.11
C LYS A 52 7.09 4.86 12.62
N LEU A 53 7.92 3.85 12.90
CA LEU A 53 7.59 2.46 12.59
C LEU A 53 6.54 1.90 13.55
N GLU A 54 6.43 2.52 14.71
CA GLU A 54 5.44 2.20 15.75
C GLU A 54 4.28 3.21 15.69
N GLY A 55 3.12 2.76 16.11
CA GLY A 55 1.90 3.58 16.12
C GLY A 55 0.93 3.19 14.99
N GLY A 56 -0.03 4.08 14.73
CA GLY A 56 -1.16 3.75 13.86
C GLY A 56 -2.21 2.89 14.56
N THR A 57 -3.31 2.69 13.89
CA THR A 57 -4.41 1.83 14.37
C THR A 57 -4.25 0.43 13.79
N PRO A 58 -4.27 -0.63 14.60
CA PRO A 58 -4.19 -1.99 14.10
C PRO A 58 -5.49 -2.38 13.39
N TRP A 59 -5.35 -2.95 12.20
CA TRP A 59 -6.43 -3.49 11.39
C TRP A 59 -6.03 -4.87 10.87
N THR A 60 -6.97 -5.81 10.91
CA THR A 60 -6.82 -7.02 10.10
C THR A 60 -7.27 -6.72 8.66
N ALA A 61 -6.73 -7.46 7.69
CA ALA A 61 -7.06 -7.27 6.28
C ALA A 61 -8.58 -7.41 6.03
N ASP A 62 -9.23 -8.38 6.69
CA ASP A 62 -10.68 -8.58 6.62
C ASP A 62 -11.50 -7.41 7.14
N LYS A 63 -11.16 -6.92 8.33
CA LYS A 63 -11.88 -5.80 8.94
C LYS A 63 -11.68 -4.51 8.13
N LEU A 64 -10.45 -4.27 7.67
CA LEU A 64 -10.16 -3.11 6.84
C LEU A 64 -10.95 -3.18 5.54
N PHE A 65 -10.91 -4.32 4.84
CA PHE A 65 -11.65 -4.46 3.58
C PHE A 65 -13.16 -4.30 3.78
N SER A 66 -13.72 -4.90 4.81
CA SER A 66 -15.14 -4.75 5.16
C SER A 66 -15.52 -3.29 5.43
N HIS A 67 -14.64 -2.53 6.07
CA HIS A 67 -14.85 -1.10 6.32
C HIS A 67 -14.81 -0.32 5.00
N VAL A 68 -13.77 -0.49 4.20
CA VAL A 68 -13.52 0.23 2.94
C VAL A 68 -14.59 -0.09 1.90
N TYR A 69 -15.04 -1.33 1.80
CA TYR A 69 -16.02 -1.78 0.80
C TYR A 69 -17.40 -1.14 0.98
N ARG A 70 -17.72 -0.59 2.16
CA ARG A 70 -18.94 0.20 2.36
C ARG A 70 -19.02 1.45 1.49
N TYR A 71 -17.87 1.94 1.04
CA TYR A 71 -17.74 3.14 0.19
C TYR A 71 -17.73 2.83 -1.31
N LYS A 72 -18.01 1.58 -1.71
CA LYS A 72 -17.97 1.11 -3.11
C LYS A 72 -18.85 1.92 -4.08
N SER A 73 -19.90 2.57 -3.61
CA SER A 73 -20.77 3.42 -4.42
C SER A 73 -20.03 4.64 -5.02
N TYR A 74 -18.94 5.06 -4.43
CA TYR A 74 -18.11 6.15 -4.97
C TYR A 74 -17.23 5.70 -6.14
N TRP A 75 -16.90 4.41 -6.21
CA TRP A 75 -16.00 3.84 -7.24
C TRP A 75 -16.77 3.27 -8.43
N ASN A 76 -18.00 2.82 -8.21
CA ASN A 76 -18.83 2.13 -9.18
C ASN A 76 -19.96 3.03 -9.69
N LYS A 77 -19.65 4.14 -10.36
CA LYS A 77 -20.69 4.81 -11.17
C LYS A 77 -20.95 3.94 -12.40
N LYS A 78 -22.24 3.62 -12.66
CA LYS A 78 -22.67 2.83 -13.83
C LYS A 78 -21.99 3.34 -15.09
N GLY A 79 -21.21 2.48 -15.75
CA GLY A 79 -20.57 2.75 -17.04
C GLY A 79 -19.14 3.29 -16.99
N GLN A 80 -18.55 3.50 -15.81
CA GLN A 80 -17.14 3.89 -15.68
C GLN A 80 -16.49 3.20 -14.46
N PRO A 81 -15.71 2.14 -14.67
CA PRO A 81 -14.90 1.56 -13.61
C PRO A 81 -13.65 2.44 -13.37
N ASN A 82 -13.83 3.63 -12.81
CA ASN A 82 -12.77 4.63 -12.75
C ASN A 82 -12.25 4.88 -11.34
N GLY A 83 -12.56 4.00 -10.40
CA GLY A 83 -12.13 4.17 -9.03
C GLY A 83 -11.74 2.85 -8.40
N GLY A 84 -11.43 2.89 -7.11
CA GLY A 84 -11.04 1.70 -6.35
C GLY A 84 -10.33 2.04 -5.07
N ILE A 85 -9.38 1.21 -4.71
CA ILE A 85 -8.59 1.34 -3.49
C ILE A 85 -7.15 1.71 -3.86
N THR A 86 -6.57 2.66 -3.13
CA THR A 86 -5.14 2.94 -3.15
C THR A 86 -4.57 2.70 -1.76
N VAL A 87 -3.44 2.02 -1.67
CA VAL A 87 -2.64 1.94 -0.46
C VAL A 87 -1.40 2.81 -0.65
N SER A 88 -1.22 3.75 0.25
CA SER A 88 -0.16 4.74 0.30
C SER A 88 0.30 4.92 1.76
N GLY A 89 0.79 6.08 2.15
CA GLY A 89 1.05 6.44 3.54
C GLY A 89 2.48 6.80 3.81
N GLY A 90 3.11 6.10 4.73
CA GLY A 90 4.55 6.08 4.91
C GLY A 90 5.20 5.34 3.75
N GLU A 91 5.42 4.03 3.93
CA GLU A 91 5.89 3.15 2.84
C GLU A 91 5.16 1.81 2.92
N PRO A 92 4.22 1.54 2.00
CA PRO A 92 3.41 0.31 2.03
C PRO A 92 4.20 -0.99 1.98
N LEU A 93 5.34 -1.01 1.29
CA LEU A 93 6.18 -2.21 1.17
C LEU A 93 6.80 -2.66 2.50
N LEU A 94 6.79 -1.82 3.53
CA LEU A 94 7.16 -2.23 4.90
C LEU A 94 6.11 -3.16 5.53
N GLN A 95 4.88 -3.14 5.03
CA GLN A 95 3.78 -3.98 5.49
C GLN A 95 3.25 -4.87 4.34
N ILE A 96 4.17 -5.40 3.52
CA ILE A 96 3.88 -6.08 2.26
C ILE A 96 2.88 -7.24 2.40
N ASP A 97 2.99 -8.04 3.45
CA ASP A 97 2.09 -9.18 3.69
C ASP A 97 0.65 -8.71 3.95
N PHE A 98 0.48 -7.63 4.72
CA PHE A 98 -0.82 -7.02 4.98
C PHE A 98 -1.44 -6.42 3.72
N VAL A 99 -0.66 -5.68 2.93
CA VAL A 99 -1.13 -5.08 1.67
C VAL A 99 -1.56 -6.17 0.70
N THR A 100 -0.78 -7.25 0.59
CA THR A 100 -1.10 -8.39 -0.27
C THR A 100 -2.44 -9.02 0.09
N GLU A 101 -2.67 -9.32 1.37
CA GLU A 101 -3.94 -9.91 1.83
C GLU A 101 -5.11 -8.93 1.64
N PHE A 102 -4.92 -7.66 1.91
CA PHE A 102 -5.94 -6.64 1.68
C PHE A 102 -6.31 -6.52 0.19
N PHE A 103 -5.33 -6.55 -0.70
CA PHE A 103 -5.56 -6.50 -2.15
C PHE A 103 -6.20 -7.79 -2.69
N LYS A 104 -5.85 -8.98 -2.17
CA LYS A 104 -6.54 -10.23 -2.52
C LYS A 104 -8.04 -10.11 -2.30
N LYS A 105 -8.46 -9.61 -1.13
CA LYS A 105 -9.88 -9.39 -0.81
C LYS A 105 -10.54 -8.39 -1.74
N ALA A 106 -9.83 -7.33 -2.14
CA ALA A 106 -10.32 -6.37 -3.11
C ALA A 106 -10.51 -7.01 -4.50
N LYS A 107 -9.57 -7.85 -4.94
CA LYS A 107 -9.65 -8.56 -6.23
C LYS A 107 -10.78 -9.57 -6.27
N GLU A 108 -11.08 -10.28 -5.17
CA GLU A 108 -12.24 -11.18 -5.05
C GLU A 108 -13.57 -10.45 -5.30
N LYS A 109 -13.65 -9.16 -5.03
CA LYS A 109 -14.82 -8.31 -5.27
C LYS A 109 -14.72 -7.48 -6.55
N GLY A 110 -13.72 -7.72 -7.39
CA GLY A 110 -13.51 -6.99 -8.64
C GLY A 110 -13.14 -5.51 -8.45
N VAL A 111 -12.58 -5.15 -7.29
CA VAL A 111 -12.15 -3.76 -6.99
C VAL A 111 -10.77 -3.52 -7.56
N HIS A 112 -10.58 -2.39 -8.24
CA HIS A 112 -9.29 -1.97 -8.76
C HIS A 112 -8.36 -1.54 -7.62
N THR A 113 -7.12 -2.05 -7.64
CA THR A 113 -6.09 -1.84 -6.62
C THR A 113 -4.93 -1.01 -7.16
N ALA A 114 -4.50 -0.02 -6.40
CA ALA A 114 -3.33 0.78 -6.69
C ALA A 114 -2.37 0.81 -5.50
N LEU A 115 -1.10 0.63 -5.76
CA LEU A 115 -0.01 0.74 -4.79
C LEU A 115 0.76 2.02 -5.08
N ASP A 116 0.79 2.94 -4.10
CA ASP A 116 1.60 4.15 -4.13
C ASP A 116 2.80 3.95 -3.21
N THR A 117 3.99 3.86 -3.77
CA THR A 117 5.23 3.50 -3.06
C THR A 117 6.41 4.33 -3.55
N ALA A 118 7.34 4.62 -2.64
CA ALA A 118 8.65 5.16 -3.00
C ALA A 118 9.70 4.07 -3.28
N GLY A 119 9.34 2.79 -3.14
CA GLY A 119 10.19 1.64 -3.47
C GLY A 119 11.35 1.40 -2.52
N ASN A 120 11.50 2.15 -1.43
CA ASN A 120 12.70 2.10 -0.58
C ASN A 120 13.06 0.72 -0.02
N PRO A 121 12.10 -0.13 0.42
CA PRO A 121 12.45 -1.47 0.93
C PRO A 121 12.72 -2.50 -0.16
N PHE A 122 12.56 -2.16 -1.43
CA PHE A 122 12.71 -3.13 -2.52
C PHE A 122 14.09 -3.79 -2.50
N THR A 123 14.13 -5.09 -2.72
CA THR A 123 15.34 -5.89 -2.91
C THR A 123 15.01 -7.14 -3.72
N LEU A 124 15.97 -7.61 -4.52
CA LEU A 124 15.89 -8.87 -5.25
C LEU A 124 16.17 -10.10 -4.38
N GLU A 125 16.45 -9.89 -3.09
CA GLU A 125 16.75 -10.98 -2.16
C GLU A 125 15.47 -11.63 -1.60
N GLU A 126 15.55 -12.93 -1.32
CA GLU A 126 14.50 -13.64 -0.59
C GLU A 126 14.51 -13.28 0.91
N PRO A 127 13.35 -13.27 1.57
CA PRO A 127 12.02 -13.61 1.04
C PRO A 127 11.27 -12.44 0.40
N PHE A 128 11.87 -11.26 0.26
CA PHE A 128 11.17 -10.04 -0.18
C PHE A 128 10.68 -10.17 -1.63
N ILE A 129 11.54 -10.64 -2.55
CA ILE A 129 11.17 -10.70 -3.97
C ILE A 129 9.95 -11.60 -4.22
N SER A 130 9.89 -12.78 -3.59
CA SER A 130 8.71 -13.65 -3.69
C SER A 130 7.44 -12.98 -3.16
N LYS A 131 7.53 -12.24 -2.06
CA LYS A 131 6.39 -11.48 -1.51
C LYS A 131 5.97 -10.35 -2.44
N PHE A 132 6.93 -9.66 -3.05
CA PHE A 132 6.67 -8.59 -4.00
C PHE A 132 5.99 -9.12 -5.26
N GLU A 133 6.42 -10.26 -5.80
CA GLU A 133 5.76 -10.92 -6.92
C GLU A 133 4.30 -11.31 -6.59
N GLU A 134 4.03 -11.81 -5.38
CA GLU A 134 2.66 -12.10 -4.95
C GLU A 134 1.81 -10.82 -4.83
N LEU A 135 2.37 -9.74 -4.32
CA LEU A 135 1.69 -8.45 -4.29
C LEU A 135 1.35 -7.96 -5.71
N MET A 136 2.29 -8.08 -6.66
CA MET A 136 2.08 -7.64 -8.04
C MET A 136 0.95 -8.39 -8.74
N LYS A 137 0.71 -9.67 -8.42
CA LYS A 137 -0.43 -10.45 -8.98
C LYS A 137 -1.81 -9.87 -8.61
N VAL A 138 -1.88 -9.11 -7.53
CA VAL A 138 -3.13 -8.52 -7.02
C VAL A 138 -3.13 -6.98 -7.08
N THR A 139 -2.15 -6.39 -7.76
CA THR A 139 -2.01 -4.95 -7.96
C THR A 139 -2.29 -4.59 -9.42
N ASP A 140 -3.27 -3.73 -9.66
CA ASP A 140 -3.61 -3.28 -11.03
C ASP A 140 -2.76 -2.09 -11.49
N LEU A 141 -2.30 -1.27 -10.54
CA LEU A 141 -1.51 -0.07 -10.83
C LEU A 141 -0.45 0.15 -9.75
N VAL A 142 0.77 0.39 -10.16
CA VAL A 142 1.84 0.89 -9.30
C VAL A 142 2.08 2.36 -9.61
N ILE A 143 2.02 3.20 -8.59
CA ILE A 143 2.42 4.60 -8.62
C ILE A 143 3.77 4.66 -7.92
N LEU A 144 4.85 4.72 -8.70
CA LEU A 144 6.21 4.82 -8.16
C LEU A 144 6.58 6.30 -7.98
N ASP A 145 6.63 6.73 -6.74
CA ASP A 145 7.08 8.08 -6.38
C ASP A 145 8.62 8.13 -6.32
N PHE A 146 9.21 8.25 -7.49
CA PHE A 146 10.67 8.31 -7.67
C PHE A 146 11.18 9.72 -7.31
N LYS A 147 11.76 9.88 -6.12
CA LYS A 147 12.05 11.21 -5.54
C LYS A 147 13.19 11.97 -6.23
N GLU A 148 14.24 11.29 -6.68
CA GLU A 148 15.40 11.87 -7.38
C GLU A 148 16.17 10.74 -8.09
N ILE A 149 16.58 10.96 -9.33
CA ILE A 149 17.31 9.95 -10.14
C ILE A 149 18.78 9.81 -9.72
N ASP A 150 19.42 10.90 -9.35
CA ASP A 150 20.79 10.90 -8.87
C ASP A 150 20.87 10.37 -7.43
N SER A 151 21.63 9.29 -7.21
CA SER A 151 21.66 8.59 -5.91
C SER A 151 22.16 9.46 -4.76
N GLU A 152 23.17 10.32 -5.00
CA GLU A 152 23.69 11.21 -3.97
C GLU A 152 22.70 12.34 -3.63
N LYS A 153 22.01 12.88 -4.63
CA LYS A 153 20.95 13.86 -4.41
C LYS A 153 19.73 13.20 -3.72
N HIS A 154 19.39 11.99 -4.13
CA HIS A 154 18.32 11.21 -3.50
C HIS A 154 18.61 11.02 -2.02
N LYS A 155 19.84 10.61 -1.68
CA LYS A 155 20.26 10.45 -0.28
C LYS A 155 20.20 11.76 0.52
N LYS A 156 20.60 12.89 -0.09
CA LYS A 156 20.49 14.21 0.55
C LYS A 156 19.03 14.64 0.77
N LEU A 157 18.14 14.22 -0.12
CA LEU A 157 16.73 14.60 -0.10
C LEU A 157 15.91 13.73 0.83
N THR A 158 16.19 12.44 0.88
CA THR A 158 15.36 11.41 1.53
C THR A 158 16.03 10.68 2.69
N GLY A 159 17.33 10.82 2.85
CA GLY A 159 18.14 10.08 3.81
C GLY A 159 18.57 8.69 3.35
N CYS A 160 18.11 8.22 2.17
CA CYS A 160 18.38 6.89 1.62
C CYS A 160 18.92 6.97 0.19
N PRO A 161 19.82 6.06 -0.25
CA PRO A 161 20.15 5.91 -1.66
C PRO A 161 18.96 5.36 -2.46
N ASN A 162 19.04 5.35 -3.79
CA ASN A 162 17.97 4.87 -4.67
C ASN A 162 18.36 3.67 -5.54
N ASP A 163 19.54 3.08 -5.32
CA ASP A 163 20.07 2.02 -6.18
C ASP A 163 19.07 0.84 -6.30
N ASN A 164 18.48 0.44 -5.19
CA ASN A 164 17.45 -0.60 -5.15
C ASN A 164 16.12 -0.18 -5.81
N ILE A 165 15.78 1.10 -5.80
CA ILE A 165 14.54 1.59 -6.42
C ILE A 165 14.67 1.58 -7.94
N VAL A 166 15.87 1.82 -8.46
CA VAL A 166 16.17 1.75 -9.90
C VAL A 166 16.05 0.32 -10.43
N GLU A 167 16.27 -0.69 -9.57
CA GLU A 167 16.14 -2.12 -9.90
C GLU A 167 14.70 -2.65 -9.84
N MET A 168 13.78 -1.91 -9.22
CA MET A 168 12.37 -2.26 -9.06
C MET A 168 11.60 -2.21 -10.39
#